data_654a6f781672cb254fb1b38d535d032e
#
_entry.id   654a6f781672cb254fb1b38d535d032e
#
_cell.length_a   1.000
_cell.length_b   1.000
_cell.length_c   1.000
_cell.angle_alpha   90.00
_cell.angle_beta   90.00
_cell.angle_gamma   90.00
#
_symmetry.space_group_name_H-M   'P 1'
#
loop_
_entity.id
_entity.type
_entity.pdbx_description
1 polymer ?
#
loop_
_entity_poly.entity_id
_entity_poly.type
_entity_poly.pdbx_seq_one_letter_code
_entity_poly.pdbx_strand_id
1 'polypeptide(L)'
;MIVNGKTLLEYAPIKDMLGHKVRGEITSHGLSEAGYDIRIKQDIIFHEFGVAHEVDGVRGMGRFTLASAIEEFHMPNMLVGIVHDKSTWARMGLSVFNTVIEPG
;
A
#
# COMPACT_ATOMS: atom_id res chain seq x y z
N MET A 1 -4.03 19.61 -6.00
CA MET A 1 -2.69 19.72 -5.35
C MET A 1 -2.33 18.39 -4.69
N ILE A 2 -1.13 17.95 -4.90
CA ILE A 2 -0.61 16.73 -4.27
C ILE A 2 0.11 17.11 -2.98
N VAL A 3 -0.28 16.46 -1.88
CA VAL A 3 0.35 16.66 -0.56
C VAL A 3 1.41 15.59 -0.38
N ASN A 4 2.65 16.00 -0.16
CA ASN A 4 3.78 15.10 0.00
C ASN A 4 4.78 15.60 1.04
N GLY A 5 5.82 14.79 1.30
CA GLY A 5 6.94 15.15 2.14
C GLY A 5 6.55 15.63 3.53
N LYS A 6 7.17 16.72 3.94
CA LYS A 6 6.96 17.31 5.27
C LYS A 6 5.50 17.74 5.49
N THR A 7 4.84 18.26 4.46
CA THR A 7 3.42 18.65 4.54
C THR A 7 2.55 17.45 4.80
N LEU A 8 2.85 16.31 4.18
CA LEU A 8 2.14 15.07 4.43
C LEU A 8 2.26 14.62 5.90
N LEU A 9 3.46 14.74 6.48
CA LEU A 9 3.67 14.44 7.89
C LEU A 9 2.87 15.36 8.82
N GLU A 10 2.74 16.64 8.46
CA GLU A 10 1.96 17.59 9.24
C GLU A 10 0.47 17.24 9.28
N TYR A 11 -0.08 16.74 8.17
CA TYR A 11 -1.47 16.27 8.12
C TYR A 11 -1.66 14.94 8.83
N ALA A 12 -0.60 14.13 8.93
CA ALA A 12 -0.59 12.84 9.62
C ALA A 12 -1.78 11.93 9.26
N PRO A 13 -2.01 11.62 7.96
CA PRO A 13 -3.14 10.79 7.57
C PRO A 13 -2.99 9.32 7.91
N ILE A 14 -1.83 8.90 8.35
CA ILE A 14 -1.53 7.53 8.76
C ILE A 14 -1.06 7.57 10.20
N LYS A 15 -1.65 6.72 11.05
CA LYS A 15 -1.27 6.62 12.46
C LYS A 15 0.19 6.16 12.58
N ASP A 16 0.95 6.84 13.43
CA ASP A 16 2.36 6.54 13.68
C ASP A 16 3.21 6.55 12.40
N MET A 17 2.93 7.49 11.49
CA MET A 17 3.71 7.64 10.25
C MET A 17 5.20 7.79 10.52
N LEU A 18 5.98 7.14 9.66
CA LEU A 18 7.43 7.34 9.64
C LEU A 18 7.76 8.61 8.87
N GLY A 19 8.73 9.37 9.39
CA GLY A 19 9.24 10.57 8.72
C GLY A 19 10.32 10.29 7.67
N HIS A 20 10.52 9.02 7.33
CA HIS A 20 11.57 8.59 6.43
C HIS A 20 11.20 7.25 5.79
N LYS A 21 11.99 6.83 4.82
CA LYS A 21 11.85 5.54 4.17
C LYS A 21 12.68 4.48 4.89
N VAL A 22 12.05 3.36 5.21
CA VAL A 22 12.74 2.18 5.76
C VAL A 22 13.02 1.20 4.62
N ARG A 23 14.28 0.83 4.45
CA ARG A 23 14.68 -0.09 3.40
C ARG A 23 14.55 -1.54 3.86
N GLY A 24 13.85 -2.37 3.06
CA GLY A 24 13.78 -3.80 3.23
C GLY A 24 14.68 -4.52 2.24
N GLU A 25 14.69 -5.86 2.27
CA GLU A 25 15.51 -6.67 1.36
C GLU A 25 15.04 -6.55 -0.10
N ILE A 26 13.74 -6.53 -0.34
CA ILE A 26 13.16 -6.50 -1.68
C ILE A 26 12.64 -5.10 -1.99
N THR A 27 11.97 -4.48 -1.03
CA THR A 27 11.34 -3.18 -1.20
C THR A 27 11.41 -2.40 0.10
N SER A 28 11.07 -1.13 0.02
CA SER A 28 11.05 -0.22 1.17
C SER A 28 9.63 0.21 1.49
N HIS A 29 9.43 0.78 2.68
CA HIS A 29 8.15 1.37 3.07
C HIS A 29 8.38 2.67 3.84
N GLY A 30 7.33 3.44 4.05
CA GLY A 30 7.38 4.71 4.75
C GLY A 30 7.32 5.90 3.82
N LEU A 31 7.81 7.05 4.28
CA LEU A 31 7.71 8.29 3.53
C LEU A 31 8.61 8.26 2.30
N SER A 32 8.01 8.56 1.13
CA SER A 32 8.73 8.72 -0.12
C SER A 32 8.57 10.15 -0.63
N GLU A 33 9.20 10.47 -1.76
CA GLU A 33 9.16 11.83 -2.32
C GLU A 33 7.76 12.25 -2.76
N ALA A 34 6.99 11.33 -3.30
CA ALA A 34 5.68 11.64 -3.88
C ALA A 34 4.50 11.18 -3.02
N GLY A 35 4.74 10.46 -1.94
CA GLY A 35 3.67 9.93 -1.11
C GLY A 35 4.21 9.05 0.01
N TYR A 36 3.47 8.00 0.33
CA TYR A 36 3.82 7.08 1.41
C TYR A 36 3.68 5.64 0.93
N ASP A 37 4.73 4.85 1.07
CA ASP A 37 4.73 3.45 0.69
C ASP A 37 4.14 2.61 1.81
N ILE A 38 2.93 2.11 1.61
CA ILE A 38 2.23 1.25 2.57
C ILE A 38 2.55 -0.22 2.33
N ARG A 39 2.24 -1.05 3.32
CA ARG A 39 2.54 -2.48 3.30
C ARG A 39 1.27 -3.30 3.35
N ILE A 40 1.28 -4.46 2.70
CA ILE A 40 0.20 -5.44 2.82
C ILE A 40 0.39 -6.20 4.13
N LYS A 41 -0.69 -6.35 4.89
CA LYS A 41 -0.69 -7.03 6.18
C LYS A 41 -0.57 -8.54 6.05
N GLN A 42 -1.26 -9.12 5.06
CA GLN A 42 -1.32 -10.55 4.87
C GLN A 42 -0.13 -11.08 4.08
N ASP A 43 0.28 -12.31 4.38
CA ASP A 43 1.19 -13.06 3.52
C ASP A 43 0.39 -13.64 2.36
N ILE A 44 0.77 -13.26 1.13
CA ILE A 44 0.08 -13.68 -0.09
C ILE A 44 1.06 -14.39 -1.00
N ILE A 45 0.70 -15.57 -1.44
CA ILE A 45 1.49 -16.35 -2.39
C ILE A 45 0.68 -16.46 -3.68
N PHE A 46 1.23 -15.92 -4.77
CA PHE A 46 0.64 -16.07 -6.10
C PHE A 46 1.37 -17.18 -6.84
N HIS A 47 0.60 -18.13 -7.39
CA HIS A 47 1.14 -19.21 -8.18
C HIS A 47 1.28 -18.79 -9.64
N GLU A 48 2.24 -19.39 -10.34
CA GLU A 48 2.42 -19.16 -11.76
C GLU A 48 1.12 -19.46 -12.53
N PHE A 49 0.93 -18.74 -13.63
CA PHE A 49 -0.26 -18.79 -14.46
C PHE A 49 -1.55 -18.31 -13.78
N GLY A 50 -1.46 -17.78 -12.57
CA GLY A 50 -2.52 -17.03 -11.91
C GLY A 50 -3.82 -17.77 -11.65
N VAL A 51 -3.78 -19.10 -11.57
CA VAL A 51 -5.01 -19.87 -11.34
C VAL A 51 -5.32 -20.09 -9.87
N ALA A 52 -4.34 -19.92 -9.00
CA ALA A 52 -4.54 -20.08 -7.57
C ALA A 52 -3.61 -19.13 -6.80
N HIS A 53 -4.05 -18.73 -5.62
CA HIS A 53 -3.25 -17.95 -4.68
C HIS A 53 -3.58 -18.35 -3.25
N GLU A 54 -2.70 -17.99 -2.31
CA GLU A 54 -2.92 -18.24 -0.90
C GLU A 54 -2.73 -16.94 -0.12
N VAL A 55 -3.63 -16.70 0.83
CA VAL A 55 -3.54 -15.57 1.77
C VAL A 55 -3.58 -16.17 3.17
N ASP A 56 -2.51 -15.98 3.94
CA ASP A 56 -2.35 -16.54 5.29
C ASP A 56 -2.70 -18.03 5.36
N GLY A 57 -2.27 -18.81 4.38
CA GLY A 57 -2.50 -20.26 4.30
C GLY A 57 -3.86 -20.65 3.75
N VAL A 58 -4.75 -19.70 3.44
CA VAL A 58 -6.05 -19.99 2.84
C VAL A 58 -5.94 -19.88 1.33
N ARG A 59 -6.18 -20.98 0.64
CA ARG A 59 -6.07 -21.04 -0.81
C ARG A 59 -7.30 -20.48 -1.50
N GLY A 60 -7.07 -19.57 -2.45
CA GLY A 60 -8.08 -19.02 -3.32
C GLY A 60 -7.83 -19.36 -4.78
N MET A 61 -8.77 -19.00 -5.63
CA MET A 61 -8.68 -19.16 -7.08
C MET A 61 -8.79 -17.82 -7.77
N GLY A 62 -8.09 -17.66 -8.90
CA GLY A 62 -8.14 -16.45 -9.71
C GLY A 62 -6.86 -15.63 -9.61
N ARG A 63 -6.90 -14.47 -10.26
CA ARG A 63 -5.72 -13.61 -10.42
C ARG A 63 -5.74 -12.39 -9.50
N PHE A 64 -6.72 -12.30 -8.63
CA PHE A 64 -6.76 -11.20 -7.69
C PHE A 64 -7.17 -11.67 -6.30
N THR A 65 -6.85 -10.87 -5.30
CA THR A 65 -7.22 -11.14 -3.93
C THR A 65 -7.46 -9.82 -3.20
N LEU A 66 -8.23 -9.90 -2.11
CA LEU A 66 -8.37 -8.76 -1.20
C LEU A 66 -7.27 -8.82 -0.16
N ALA A 67 -6.76 -7.65 0.18
CA ALA A 67 -5.76 -7.52 1.23
C ALA A 67 -5.99 -6.20 1.96
N SER A 68 -5.38 -6.08 3.13
CA SER A 68 -5.42 -4.84 3.90
C SER A 68 -4.01 -4.33 4.17
N ALA A 69 -3.90 -3.04 4.42
CA ALA A 69 -2.64 -2.42 4.81
C ALA A 69 -2.31 -2.71 6.27
N ILE A 70 -1.02 -2.75 6.59
CA ILE A 70 -0.56 -2.72 7.99
C ILE A 70 -0.88 -1.36 8.59
N GLU A 71 -0.68 -0.30 7.80
CA GLU A 71 -0.90 1.08 8.24
C GLU A 71 -2.38 1.34 8.53
N GLU A 72 -2.66 2.10 9.57
CA GLU A 72 -3.98 2.56 9.94
C GLU A 72 -4.16 4.00 9.46
N PHE A 73 -5.22 4.26 8.71
CA PHE A 73 -5.47 5.56 8.12
C PHE A 73 -6.42 6.39 8.99
N HIS A 74 -6.03 7.64 9.23
CA HIS A 74 -6.83 8.66 9.89
C HIS A 74 -6.88 9.87 8.97
N MET A 75 -7.64 9.75 7.90
CA MET A 75 -7.65 10.73 6.81
C MET A 75 -8.35 12.01 7.25
N PRO A 76 -7.66 13.17 7.25
CA PRO A 76 -8.31 14.45 7.54
C PRO A 76 -9.41 14.78 6.54
N ASN A 77 -10.36 15.61 6.96
CA ASN A 77 -11.52 15.95 6.13
C ASN A 77 -11.16 16.67 4.82
N MET A 78 -10.01 17.32 4.76
CA MET A 78 -9.57 18.05 3.58
C MET A 78 -8.71 17.24 2.63
N LEU A 79 -8.44 15.96 2.95
CA LEU A 79 -7.60 15.09 2.12
C LEU A 79 -8.37 13.88 1.64
N VAL A 80 -8.04 13.45 0.45
CA VAL A 80 -8.41 12.15 -0.10
C VAL A 80 -7.12 11.42 -0.47
N GLY A 81 -7.06 10.12 -0.16
CA GLY A 81 -5.93 9.29 -0.55
C GLY A 81 -6.25 8.48 -1.80
N ILE A 82 -5.26 8.28 -2.64
CA ILE A 82 -5.36 7.41 -3.80
C ILE A 82 -4.25 6.36 -3.71
N VAL A 83 -4.62 5.09 -3.82
CA VAL A 83 -3.67 3.99 -3.78
C VAL A 83 -3.20 3.70 -5.19
N HIS A 84 -1.88 3.67 -5.38
CA HIS A 84 -1.24 3.40 -6.65
C HIS A 84 -0.33 2.18 -6.57
N ASP A 85 0.00 1.61 -7.71
CA ASP A 85 0.98 0.56 -7.83
C ASP A 85 2.35 1.05 -7.35
N LYS A 86 3.08 0.15 -6.69
CA LYS A 86 4.49 0.35 -6.42
C LYS A 86 5.30 -0.30 -7.53
N SER A 87 6.23 0.45 -8.12
CA SER A 87 6.97 0.01 -9.30
C SER A 87 7.72 -1.30 -9.10
N THR A 88 8.27 -1.54 -7.91
CA THR A 88 8.97 -2.78 -7.60
C THR A 88 8.07 -3.99 -7.79
N TRP A 89 6.85 -3.92 -7.28
CA TRP A 89 5.88 -5.01 -7.38
C TRP A 89 5.21 -5.06 -8.74
N ALA A 90 4.97 -3.91 -9.36
CA ALA A 90 4.38 -3.83 -10.69
C ALA A 90 5.26 -4.54 -11.73
N ARG A 91 6.57 -4.40 -11.63
CA ARG A 91 7.52 -5.11 -12.51
C ARG A 91 7.48 -6.63 -12.33
N MET A 92 7.03 -7.10 -11.19
CA MET A 92 6.85 -8.53 -10.90
C MET A 92 5.47 -9.03 -11.28
N GLY A 93 4.62 -8.18 -11.84
CA GLY A 93 3.27 -8.53 -12.26
C GLY A 93 2.17 -8.28 -11.25
N LEU A 94 2.47 -7.63 -10.13
CA LEU A 94 1.48 -7.25 -9.13
C LEU A 94 0.95 -5.86 -9.41
N SER A 95 -0.36 -5.74 -9.54
CA SER A 95 -1.04 -4.46 -9.72
C SER A 95 -2.17 -4.33 -8.71
N VAL A 96 -2.46 -3.11 -8.29
CA VAL A 96 -3.61 -2.83 -7.43
C VAL A 96 -4.68 -2.11 -8.23
N PHE A 97 -5.95 -2.39 -7.93
CA PHE A 97 -7.03 -1.56 -8.44
C PHE A 97 -6.99 -0.23 -7.70
N ASN A 98 -7.03 0.86 -8.46
CA ASN A 98 -7.01 2.19 -7.90
C ASN A 98 -8.15 2.34 -6.89
N THR A 99 -7.78 2.58 -5.66
CA THR A 99 -8.75 2.71 -4.58
C THR A 99 -8.60 4.08 -3.94
N VAL A 100 -9.69 4.58 -3.42
CA VAL A 100 -9.76 5.89 -2.79
C VAL A 100 -9.91 5.70 -1.28
N ILE A 101 -9.12 6.44 -0.52
CA ILE A 101 -9.24 6.51 0.93
C ILE A 101 -9.99 7.81 1.23
N GLU A 102 -11.23 7.65 1.65
CA GLU A 102 -12.15 8.76 1.87
C GLU A 102 -11.72 9.63 3.05
N PRO A 103 -12.05 10.94 3.01
CA PRO A 103 -11.86 11.82 4.17
C PRO A 103 -12.70 11.38 5.37
N GLY A 104 -12.19 11.66 6.55
CA GLY A 104 -12.86 11.26 7.80
C GLY A 104 -12.59 9.84 8.15
#